data_819852a34f16ea4e8ab47060be4d4979
#
_entry.id   819852a34f16ea4e8ab47060be4d4979
#
_cell.length_a   1.000
_cell.length_b   1.000
_cell.length_c   1.000
_cell.angle_alpha   90.00
_cell.angle_beta   90.00
_cell.angle_gamma   90.00
#
_symmetry.space_group_name_H-M   'P 1'
#
loop_
_entity.id
_entity.type
_entity.pdbx_description
1 polymer ?
#
loop_
_entity_poly.entity_id
_entity_poly.type
_entity_poly.pdbx_seq_one_letter_code
_entity_poly.pdbx_strand_id
1 'polypeptide(L)'
;MCSSDLVSKGFEGKERTDMEGLLKAGAAGFTDDGIPLMDGMFVKEAMEEAARLDTVLSFHEEDKTFIKQNGINHGKVSEQLGIYGSPALAEDSLVARDCMIALATGARIDIQHISSGHSVEMVRLAKKMGANVWAEVTPHHFTLTEDAVLEHGTLAKMNPPLRTDRKSVV
;
A
#
# COMPACT_ATOMS: atom_id res chain seq x y z
N MET A 1 -8.62 -16.64 13.58
CA MET A 1 -7.78 -16.70 12.38
C MET A 1 -8.25 -15.57 11.47
N CYS A 2 -7.37 -14.60 11.17
CA CYS A 2 -7.66 -13.66 10.09
C CYS A 2 -7.56 -14.47 8.79
N SER A 3 -8.64 -14.60 8.05
CA SER A 3 -8.63 -15.19 6.74
C SER A 3 -8.86 -14.09 5.70
N SER A 4 -7.81 -13.34 5.38
CA SER A 4 -7.75 -12.60 4.13
C SER A 4 -7.40 -13.58 3.02
N ASP A 5 -7.91 -13.34 1.82
CA ASP A 5 -7.60 -14.12 0.65
C ASP A 5 -7.10 -13.21 -0.48
N LEU A 6 -6.66 -13.78 -1.60
CA LEU A 6 -6.05 -13.03 -2.69
C LEU A 6 -7.08 -12.25 -3.51
N VAL A 7 -6.73 -11.05 -3.92
CA VAL A 7 -7.45 -10.28 -4.95
C VAL A 7 -7.22 -10.92 -6.32
N SER A 8 -5.96 -11.23 -6.65
CA SER A 8 -5.61 -11.83 -7.94
C SER A 8 -5.14 -13.27 -7.80
N LYS A 9 -5.48 -14.11 -8.80
CA LYS A 9 -5.03 -15.49 -8.87
C LYS A 9 -3.50 -15.54 -8.95
N GLY A 10 -2.89 -16.27 -8.01
CA GLY A 10 -1.44 -16.47 -7.96
C GLY A 10 -0.60 -15.21 -7.79
N PHE A 11 -1.15 -14.13 -7.26
CA PHE A 11 -0.50 -12.82 -7.14
C PHE A 11 -0.07 -12.19 -8.47
N GLU A 12 -0.72 -12.54 -9.58
CA GLU A 12 -0.28 -12.06 -10.89
C GLU A 12 -0.86 -10.71 -11.29
N GLY A 13 -1.88 -10.21 -10.58
CA GLY A 13 -2.56 -8.94 -10.90
C GLY A 13 -3.27 -8.95 -12.28
N LYS A 14 -3.64 -10.14 -12.81
CA LYS A 14 -4.21 -10.28 -14.14
C LYS A 14 -5.62 -10.84 -14.16
N GLU A 15 -5.89 -11.79 -13.30
CA GLU A 15 -7.18 -12.46 -13.20
C GLU A 15 -7.64 -12.43 -11.76
N ARG A 16 -8.87 -11.94 -11.55
CA ARG A 16 -9.47 -11.84 -10.21
C ARG A 16 -9.85 -13.23 -9.69
N THR A 17 -9.72 -13.41 -8.39
CA THR A 17 -10.22 -14.61 -7.69
C THR A 17 -11.76 -14.62 -7.65
N ASP A 18 -12.34 -15.75 -7.32
CA ASP A 18 -13.78 -15.86 -7.01
C ASP A 18 -14.04 -15.31 -5.60
N MET A 19 -14.08 -13.96 -5.48
CA MET A 19 -14.24 -13.29 -4.20
C MET A 19 -15.55 -13.71 -3.50
N GLU A 20 -16.65 -13.92 -4.24
CA GLU A 20 -17.92 -14.33 -3.66
C GLU A 20 -17.85 -15.76 -3.08
N GLY A 21 -17.23 -16.68 -3.78
CA GLY A 21 -16.99 -18.04 -3.30
C GLY A 21 -16.08 -18.06 -2.07
N LEU A 22 -15.02 -17.24 -2.07
CA LEU A 22 -14.09 -17.13 -0.94
C LEU A 22 -14.74 -16.52 0.30
N LEU A 23 -15.60 -15.49 0.15
CA LEU A 23 -16.39 -14.94 1.28
C LEU A 23 -17.31 -16.00 1.87
N LYS A 24 -18.00 -16.79 1.03
CA LYS A 24 -18.85 -17.91 1.49
C LYS A 24 -18.03 -18.98 2.23
N ALA A 25 -16.76 -19.15 1.87
CA ALA A 25 -15.81 -20.04 2.54
C ALA A 25 -15.21 -19.46 3.82
N GLY A 26 -15.47 -18.18 4.13
CA GLY A 26 -15.08 -17.54 5.38
C GLY A 26 -13.94 -16.51 5.27
N ALA A 27 -13.60 -16.05 4.07
CA ALA A 27 -12.69 -14.92 3.90
C ALA A 27 -13.32 -13.65 4.52
N ALA A 28 -12.49 -12.83 5.19
CA ALA A 28 -12.92 -11.59 5.82
C ALA A 28 -12.65 -10.34 4.96
N GLY A 29 -11.78 -10.46 3.97
CA GLY A 29 -11.36 -9.42 3.04
C GLY A 29 -10.30 -9.95 2.08
N PHE A 30 -9.77 -9.08 1.22
CA PHE A 30 -8.84 -9.51 0.18
C PHE A 30 -7.63 -8.61 0.10
N THR A 31 -6.47 -9.21 -0.20
CA THR A 31 -5.20 -8.50 -0.35
C THR A 31 -4.24 -9.27 -1.25
N ASP A 32 -3.43 -8.57 -2.03
CA ASP A 32 -2.23 -9.12 -2.66
C ASP A 32 -0.98 -8.54 -1.97
N ASP A 33 -0.97 -8.54 -0.64
CA ASP A 33 0.09 -7.93 0.17
C ASP A 33 1.51 -8.30 -0.29
N GLY A 34 2.37 -7.28 -0.34
CA GLY A 34 3.73 -7.38 -0.86
C GLY A 34 3.84 -7.31 -2.39
N ILE A 35 2.72 -7.39 -3.13
CA ILE A 35 2.70 -7.27 -4.60
C ILE A 35 1.68 -6.21 -5.03
N PRO A 36 2.15 -5.00 -5.41
CA PRO A 36 1.25 -3.93 -5.82
C PRO A 36 0.50 -4.28 -7.11
N LEU A 37 -0.78 -3.99 -7.14
CA LEU A 37 -1.63 -4.16 -8.32
C LEU A 37 -1.43 -2.98 -9.28
N MET A 38 -0.68 -3.19 -10.34
CA MET A 38 -0.24 -2.12 -11.25
C MET A 38 -1.30 -1.72 -12.28
N ASP A 39 -2.15 -2.65 -12.71
CA ASP A 39 -3.18 -2.37 -13.71
C ASP A 39 -4.38 -1.67 -13.08
N GLY A 40 -4.55 -0.37 -13.40
CA GLY A 40 -5.64 0.44 -12.84
C GLY A 40 -7.04 -0.04 -13.24
N MET A 41 -7.20 -0.68 -14.41
CA MET A 41 -8.50 -1.23 -14.80
C MET A 41 -8.82 -2.49 -13.99
N PHE A 42 -7.85 -3.36 -13.78
CA PHE A 42 -7.99 -4.53 -12.91
C PHE A 42 -8.37 -4.11 -11.47
N VAL A 43 -7.69 -3.10 -10.93
CA VAL A 43 -7.98 -2.57 -9.58
C VAL A 43 -9.40 -2.00 -9.52
N LYS A 44 -9.81 -1.24 -10.53
CA LYS A 44 -11.19 -0.70 -10.61
C LYS A 44 -12.23 -1.82 -10.60
N GLU A 45 -12.07 -2.85 -11.42
CA GLU A 45 -12.99 -3.98 -11.48
C GLU A 45 -13.01 -4.79 -10.16
N ALA A 46 -11.85 -4.94 -9.51
CA ALA A 46 -11.77 -5.58 -8.19
C ALA A 46 -12.49 -4.75 -7.12
N MET A 47 -12.34 -3.42 -7.14
CA MET A 47 -13.04 -2.52 -6.22
C MET A 47 -14.54 -2.50 -6.47
N GLU A 48 -15.02 -2.50 -7.71
CA GLU A 48 -16.45 -2.59 -8.03
C GLU A 48 -17.08 -3.89 -7.48
N GLU A 49 -16.36 -5.00 -7.62
CA GLU A 49 -16.81 -6.27 -7.07
C GLU A 49 -16.78 -6.29 -5.54
N ALA A 50 -15.73 -5.74 -4.92
CA ALA A 50 -15.67 -5.62 -3.46
C ALA A 50 -16.82 -4.76 -2.91
N ALA A 51 -17.16 -3.66 -3.59
CA ALA A 51 -18.29 -2.82 -3.24
C ALA A 51 -19.62 -3.59 -3.35
N ARG A 52 -19.81 -4.37 -4.42
CA ARG A 52 -20.99 -5.22 -4.62
C ARG A 52 -21.15 -6.27 -3.50
N LEU A 53 -20.02 -6.82 -3.07
CA LEU A 53 -19.99 -7.88 -2.03
C LEU A 53 -19.93 -7.34 -0.60
N ASP A 54 -19.90 -6.02 -0.43
CA ASP A 54 -19.75 -5.35 0.87
C ASP A 54 -18.52 -5.82 1.66
N THR A 55 -17.40 -6.01 0.96
CA THR A 55 -16.13 -6.45 1.55
C THR A 55 -15.04 -5.37 1.43
N VAL A 56 -13.88 -5.61 2.04
CA VAL A 56 -12.73 -4.71 2.05
C VAL A 56 -11.60 -5.26 1.19
N LEU A 57 -10.92 -4.35 0.48
CA LEU A 57 -9.63 -4.62 -0.15
C LEU A 57 -8.52 -3.90 0.62
N SER A 58 -7.43 -4.59 0.88
CA SER A 58 -6.26 -4.03 1.55
C SER A 58 -5.05 -4.08 0.60
N PHE A 59 -4.37 -2.94 0.41
CA PHE A 59 -3.39 -2.75 -0.66
C PHE A 59 -2.00 -2.43 -0.12
N HIS A 60 -1.00 -3.11 -0.68
CA HIS A 60 0.40 -2.75 -0.57
C HIS A 60 0.77 -1.80 -1.71
N GLU A 61 1.07 -0.54 -1.36
CA GLU A 61 1.21 0.52 -2.35
C GLU A 61 2.67 0.90 -2.56
N GLU A 62 3.36 0.16 -3.41
CA GLU A 62 4.72 0.48 -3.85
C GLU A 62 4.87 0.28 -5.35
N ASP A 63 4.72 1.34 -6.16
CA ASP A 63 4.93 1.26 -7.61
C ASP A 63 6.38 0.85 -7.92
N LYS A 64 6.53 -0.43 -8.26
CA LYS A 64 7.83 -1.05 -8.54
C LYS A 64 8.57 -0.44 -9.73
N THR A 65 7.89 0.32 -10.58
CA THR A 65 8.54 0.98 -11.73
C THR A 65 9.47 2.11 -11.30
N PHE A 66 9.25 2.71 -10.12
CA PHE A 66 10.13 3.72 -9.52
C PHE A 66 11.25 3.12 -8.66
N ILE A 67 11.19 1.84 -8.33
CA ILE A 67 12.07 1.20 -7.35
C ILE A 67 13.19 0.43 -8.07
N LYS A 68 14.44 0.72 -7.73
CA LYS A 68 15.58 -0.08 -8.19
C LYS A 68 16.04 -1.07 -7.13
N GLN A 69 15.97 -0.67 -5.87
CA GLN A 69 16.31 -1.52 -4.74
C GLN A 69 15.35 -1.29 -3.57
N ASN A 70 14.68 -2.35 -3.14
CA ASN A 70 13.74 -2.31 -2.03
C ASN A 70 14.42 -2.22 -0.66
N GLY A 71 13.65 -1.76 0.32
CA GLY A 71 13.99 -1.83 1.74
C GLY A 71 14.80 -0.66 2.26
N ILE A 72 15.11 0.32 1.42
CA ILE A 72 15.75 1.59 1.81
C ILE A 72 15.09 2.76 1.09
N ASN A 73 14.87 3.86 1.79
CA ASN A 73 14.35 5.08 1.18
C ASN A 73 15.35 5.65 0.16
N HIS A 74 14.84 6.13 -0.99
CA HIS A 74 15.66 6.92 -1.90
C HIS A 74 15.79 8.34 -1.38
N GLY A 75 16.94 8.68 -0.82
CA GLY A 75 17.22 9.96 -0.18
C GLY A 75 18.66 10.01 0.32
N LYS A 76 18.92 10.89 1.27
CA LYS A 76 20.26 11.20 1.77
C LYS A 76 21.05 9.95 2.21
N VAL A 77 20.41 9.04 2.95
CA VAL A 77 21.06 7.82 3.46
C VAL A 77 21.43 6.87 2.32
N SER A 78 20.50 6.63 1.39
CA SER A 78 20.74 5.76 0.24
C SER A 78 21.82 6.32 -0.69
N GLU A 79 21.85 7.65 -0.87
CA GLU A 79 22.90 8.34 -1.65
C GLU A 79 24.29 8.17 -0.99
N GLN A 80 24.35 8.33 0.34
CA GLN A 80 25.59 8.11 1.10
C GLN A 80 26.10 6.66 0.97
N LEU A 81 25.19 5.70 0.86
CA LEU A 81 25.53 4.29 0.68
C LEU A 81 25.73 3.88 -0.78
N GLY A 82 25.56 4.80 -1.73
CA GLY A 82 25.66 4.50 -3.17
C GLY A 82 24.53 3.61 -3.70
N ILE A 83 23.35 3.66 -3.06
CA ILE A 83 22.19 2.84 -3.38
C ILE A 83 21.07 3.70 -3.94
N TYR A 84 20.41 3.26 -5.03
CA TYR A 84 19.16 3.84 -5.46
C TYR A 84 18.01 3.07 -4.83
N GLY A 85 17.39 3.66 -3.79
CA GLY A 85 16.33 3.03 -3.01
C GLY A 85 14.93 3.16 -3.61
N SER A 86 13.92 3.01 -2.74
CA SER A 86 12.50 3.21 -3.04
C SER A 86 12.09 4.65 -2.69
N PRO A 87 11.83 5.52 -3.69
CA PRO A 87 11.38 6.88 -3.41
C PRO A 87 9.94 6.88 -2.86
N ALA A 88 9.60 7.89 -2.04
CA ALA A 88 8.23 8.07 -1.55
C ALA A 88 7.19 8.14 -2.68
N LEU A 89 7.58 8.65 -3.85
CA LEU A 89 6.75 8.69 -5.04
C LEU A 89 6.18 7.32 -5.44
N ALA A 90 6.90 6.23 -5.16
CA ALA A 90 6.42 4.87 -5.44
C ALA A 90 5.13 4.56 -4.66
N GLU A 91 5.05 5.00 -3.40
CA GLU A 91 3.85 4.88 -2.56
C GLU A 91 2.82 5.94 -2.95
N ASP A 92 3.23 7.20 -3.01
CA ASP A 92 2.33 8.35 -3.23
C ASP A 92 1.49 8.20 -4.51
N SER A 93 2.08 7.68 -5.59
CA SER A 93 1.40 7.54 -6.88
C SER A 93 0.29 6.49 -6.86
N LEU A 94 0.53 5.33 -6.23
CA LEU A 94 -0.49 4.28 -6.12
C LEU A 94 -1.56 4.64 -5.10
N VAL A 95 -1.20 5.19 -3.95
CA VAL A 95 -2.17 5.67 -2.96
C VAL A 95 -3.11 6.72 -3.56
N ALA A 96 -2.59 7.68 -4.32
CA ALA A 96 -3.42 8.69 -4.99
C ALA A 96 -4.35 8.05 -6.02
N ARG A 97 -3.86 7.12 -6.84
CA ARG A 97 -4.65 6.39 -7.83
C ARG A 97 -5.80 5.64 -7.16
N ASP A 98 -5.48 4.86 -6.12
CA ASP A 98 -6.45 3.93 -5.54
C ASP A 98 -7.47 4.63 -4.64
N CYS A 99 -7.08 5.72 -4.01
CA CYS A 99 -8.02 6.64 -3.37
C CYS A 99 -9.06 7.20 -4.36
N MET A 100 -8.65 7.56 -5.58
CA MET A 100 -9.57 8.07 -6.61
C MET A 100 -10.46 6.96 -7.19
N ILE A 101 -9.94 5.74 -7.33
CA ILE A 101 -10.74 4.60 -7.77
C ILE A 101 -11.76 4.23 -6.68
N ALA A 102 -11.37 4.21 -5.42
CA ALA A 102 -12.28 3.96 -4.29
C ALA A 102 -13.41 5.01 -4.23
N LEU A 103 -13.08 6.29 -4.47
CA LEU A 103 -14.09 7.35 -4.54
C LEU A 103 -15.10 7.10 -5.68
N ALA A 104 -14.62 6.66 -6.83
CA ALA A 104 -15.45 6.43 -8.01
C ALA A 104 -16.32 5.17 -7.90
N THR A 105 -15.84 4.13 -7.24
CA THR A 105 -16.51 2.82 -7.12
C THR A 105 -17.35 2.66 -5.85
N GLY A 106 -17.08 3.50 -4.84
CA GLY A 106 -17.66 3.37 -3.50
C GLY A 106 -17.08 2.20 -2.69
N ALA A 107 -16.01 1.57 -3.16
CA ALA A 107 -15.36 0.46 -2.46
C ALA A 107 -14.76 0.89 -1.12
N ARG A 108 -14.72 -0.04 -0.18
CA ARG A 108 -13.95 0.09 1.07
C ARG A 108 -12.54 -0.41 0.84
N ILE A 109 -11.56 0.46 1.04
CA ILE A 109 -10.16 0.07 0.94
C ILE A 109 -9.38 0.43 2.19
N ASP A 110 -8.34 -0.33 2.44
CA ASP A 110 -7.32 -0.06 3.44
C ASP A 110 -5.94 0.03 2.77
N ILE A 111 -5.22 1.10 3.06
CA ILE A 111 -3.82 1.29 2.62
C ILE A 111 -2.92 0.76 3.72
N GLN A 112 -2.27 -0.37 3.45
CA GLN A 112 -1.38 -1.02 4.41
C GLN A 112 -0.13 -0.19 4.69
N HIS A 113 0.36 -0.25 5.93
CA HIS A 113 1.68 0.24 6.37
C HIS A 113 2.14 1.54 5.71
N ILE A 114 1.28 2.56 5.66
CA ILE A 114 1.59 3.85 5.04
C ILE A 114 2.86 4.46 5.62
N SER A 115 3.77 4.95 4.78
CA SER A 115 5.09 5.45 5.19
C SER A 115 5.35 6.91 4.80
N SER A 116 4.64 7.43 3.81
CA SER A 116 4.83 8.78 3.27
C SER A 116 3.81 9.78 3.79
N GLY A 117 4.28 10.99 4.13
CA GLY A 117 3.40 12.08 4.52
C GLY A 117 2.47 12.56 3.39
N HIS A 118 2.92 12.50 2.13
CA HIS A 118 2.05 12.84 1.00
C HIS A 118 0.93 11.82 0.84
N SER A 119 1.22 10.53 1.01
CA SER A 119 0.21 9.47 0.99
C SER A 119 -0.85 9.70 2.07
N VAL A 120 -0.45 10.11 3.29
CA VAL A 120 -1.40 10.47 4.36
C VAL A 120 -2.30 11.62 3.94
N GLU A 121 -1.75 12.67 3.29
CA GLU A 121 -2.56 13.79 2.80
C GLU A 121 -3.52 13.35 1.67
N MET A 122 -3.12 12.44 0.80
CA MET A 122 -4.02 11.88 -0.23
C MET A 122 -5.19 11.12 0.40
N VAL A 123 -4.93 10.28 1.40
CA VAL A 123 -5.98 9.60 2.17
C VAL A 123 -6.92 10.60 2.85
N ARG A 124 -6.37 11.64 3.50
CA ARG A 124 -7.18 12.69 4.13
C ARG A 124 -8.09 13.42 3.12
N LEU A 125 -7.53 13.76 1.96
CA LEU A 125 -8.28 14.41 0.88
C LEU A 125 -9.40 13.49 0.36
N ALA A 126 -9.08 12.24 0.07
CA ALA A 126 -10.06 11.26 -0.41
C ALA A 126 -11.23 11.08 0.60
N LYS A 127 -10.91 10.98 1.90
CA LYS A 127 -11.93 10.93 2.96
C LYS A 127 -12.83 12.18 2.98
N LYS A 128 -12.25 13.37 2.81
CA LYS A 128 -13.02 14.62 2.72
C LYS A 128 -13.94 14.66 1.50
N MET A 129 -13.56 13.99 0.41
CA MET A 129 -14.37 13.87 -0.80
C MET A 129 -15.45 12.77 -0.68
N GLY A 130 -15.42 11.97 0.38
CA GLY A 130 -16.41 10.92 0.66
C GLY A 130 -15.96 9.51 0.29
N ALA A 131 -14.67 9.30 -0.03
CA ALA A 131 -14.14 7.96 -0.26
C ALA A 131 -14.07 7.14 1.03
N ASN A 132 -14.31 5.85 0.90
CA ASN A 132 -14.33 4.89 2.00
C ASN A 132 -12.93 4.26 2.17
N VAL A 133 -11.97 5.08 2.59
CA VAL A 133 -10.55 4.72 2.66
C VAL A 133 -10.06 4.74 4.10
N TRP A 134 -9.33 3.71 4.50
CA TRP A 134 -8.54 3.64 5.73
C TRP A 134 -7.07 3.53 5.39
N ALA A 135 -6.22 3.77 6.35
CA ALA A 135 -4.80 3.52 6.25
C ALA A 135 -4.27 3.10 7.61
N GLU A 136 -3.34 2.18 7.62
CA GLU A 136 -2.64 1.74 8.81
C GLU A 136 -1.17 2.15 8.80
N VAL A 137 -0.56 2.24 9.96
CA VAL A 137 0.86 2.54 10.13
C VAL A 137 1.50 1.54 11.06
N THR A 138 2.68 1.05 10.72
CA THR A 138 3.40 0.11 11.57
C THR A 138 4.22 0.83 12.64
N PRO A 139 4.51 0.18 13.78
CA PRO A 139 5.30 0.78 14.87
C PRO A 139 6.65 1.35 14.41
N HIS A 140 7.35 0.69 13.51
CA HIS A 140 8.65 1.15 13.03
C HIS A 140 8.55 2.44 12.20
N HIS A 141 7.48 2.65 11.41
CA HIS A 141 7.32 3.88 10.62
C HIS A 141 7.07 5.14 11.47
N PHE A 142 6.47 5.01 12.65
CA PHE A 142 6.30 6.18 13.53
C PHE A 142 7.36 6.30 14.64
N THR A 143 8.30 5.34 14.77
CA THR A 143 9.36 5.40 15.79
C THR A 143 10.75 5.64 15.21
N LEU A 144 11.02 5.18 13.98
CA LEU A 144 12.33 5.23 13.32
C LEU A 144 12.30 6.11 12.08
N THR A 145 13.50 6.52 11.64
CA THR A 145 13.74 7.21 10.37
C THR A 145 14.76 6.44 9.54
N GLU A 146 14.99 6.88 8.29
CA GLU A 146 15.99 6.26 7.41
C GLU A 146 17.41 6.23 8.03
N ASP A 147 17.71 7.12 8.99
CA ASP A 147 18.99 7.13 9.70
C ASP A 147 19.28 5.80 10.44
N ALA A 148 18.24 5.06 10.84
CA ALA A 148 18.38 3.75 11.46
C ALA A 148 19.13 2.75 10.57
N VAL A 149 19.15 2.95 9.25
CA VAL A 149 19.92 2.10 8.32
C VAL A 149 21.41 2.28 8.51
N LEU A 150 21.88 3.49 8.86
CA LEU A 150 23.30 3.75 9.15
C LEU A 150 23.75 3.06 10.43
N GLU A 151 22.87 2.93 11.40
CA GLU A 151 23.17 2.32 12.70
C GLU A 151 23.01 0.79 12.68
N HIS A 152 21.92 0.29 12.05
CA HIS A 152 21.52 -1.11 12.14
C HIS A 152 21.65 -1.88 10.82
N GLY A 153 22.06 -1.24 9.75
CA GLY A 153 22.24 -1.87 8.43
C GLY A 153 20.97 -2.57 7.93
N THR A 154 21.13 -3.82 7.53
CA THR A 154 20.01 -4.61 6.96
C THR A 154 18.87 -4.91 7.93
N LEU A 155 19.09 -4.79 9.24
CA LEU A 155 18.05 -4.96 10.26
C LEU A 155 17.02 -3.81 10.24
N ALA A 156 17.38 -2.66 9.63
CA ALA A 156 16.48 -1.53 9.43
C ALA A 156 15.87 -1.48 8.02
N LYS A 157 16.02 -2.53 7.21
CA LYS A 157 15.37 -2.65 5.90
C LYS A 157 13.95 -3.16 6.07
N MET A 158 13.00 -2.50 5.43
CA MET A 158 11.58 -2.89 5.40
C MET A 158 10.88 -2.33 4.16
N ASN A 159 9.72 -2.87 3.83
CA ASN A 159 8.88 -2.42 2.71
C ASN A 159 7.47 -2.07 3.20
N PRO A 160 7.04 -0.83 2.98
CA PRO A 160 7.82 0.30 2.47
C PRO A 160 8.94 0.70 3.42
N PRO A 161 9.98 1.44 2.94
CA PRO A 161 11.14 1.77 3.78
C PRO A 161 10.84 2.85 4.82
N LEU A 162 11.70 2.92 5.83
CA LEU A 162 11.73 4.04 6.77
C LEU A 162 12.03 5.34 6.00
N ARG A 163 11.26 6.38 6.27
CA ARG A 163 11.38 7.69 5.61
C ARG A 163 12.18 8.70 6.45
N THR A 164 12.37 9.89 5.89
CA THR A 164 13.11 10.98 6.54
C THR A 164 12.37 11.55 7.74
N ASP A 165 11.05 11.52 7.73
CA ASP A 165 10.19 12.08 8.77
C ASP A 165 9.09 11.11 9.22
N ARG A 166 9.20 10.67 10.48
CA ARG A 166 8.18 9.85 11.15
C ARG A 166 6.93 10.64 11.56
N LYS A 167 7.00 11.96 11.65
CA LYS A 167 5.88 12.79 12.13
C LYS A 167 4.74 12.86 11.13
N SER A 168 5.05 12.71 9.85
CA SER A 168 4.07 12.83 8.78
C SER A 168 3.01 11.72 8.82
N VAL A 169 3.34 10.54 9.34
CA VAL A 169 2.42 9.39 9.41
C VAL A 169 1.68 9.30 10.75
N VAL A 170 2.01 10.14 11.71
CA VAL A 170 1.37 10.21 13.02
C VAL A 170 0.39 11.39 13.09
#